data_0c6b46363ac20da0933ec194f7df4ba0
#
_entry.id   0c6b46363ac20da0933ec194f7df4ba0
#
_cell.length_a   1.000
_cell.length_b   1.000
_cell.length_c   1.000
_cell.angle_alpha   90.00
_cell.angle_beta   90.00
_cell.angle_gamma   90.00
#
_symmetry.space_group_name_H-M   'P 1'
#
loop_
_entity.id
_entity.type
_entity.pdbx_description
1 polymer ?
#
loop_
_entity_poly.entity_id
_entity_poly.type
_entity_poly.pdbx_seq_one_letter_code
_entity_poly.pdbx_strand_id
1 'polypeptide(L)'
;ITQLFFDNVSYYRFLNMARKAGISLPVQAGIMPIVSKRQIERTVALSSASLPPQFTKMISRYDHDEQALFDAGIEYAVTQIRDLITGGADGIHLYAMNNARVARLVYEGIRDLLPERT
;
A
#
# COMPACT_ATOMS: atom_id res chain seq x y z
N ILE A 1 8.65 9.25 -5.64
CA ILE A 1 7.65 8.16 -5.46
C ILE A 1 8.36 6.82 -5.60
N THR A 2 8.18 5.94 -4.64
CA THR A 2 8.73 4.60 -4.74
C THR A 2 7.91 3.73 -5.70
N GLN A 3 8.49 2.61 -6.13
CA GLN A 3 7.66 1.56 -6.71
C GLN A 3 6.69 1.03 -5.66
N LEU A 4 5.62 0.40 -6.10
CA LEU A 4 4.67 -0.19 -5.16
C LEU A 4 5.32 -1.31 -4.34
N PHE A 5 4.88 -1.47 -3.10
CA PHE A 5 5.39 -2.49 -2.18
C PHE A 5 4.28 -2.91 -1.23
N PHE A 6 4.44 -4.06 -0.61
CA PHE A 6 3.46 -4.64 0.31
C PHE A 6 4.02 -4.83 1.73
N ASP A 7 5.29 -4.49 1.93
CA ASP A 7 5.99 -4.60 3.20
C ASP A 7 6.61 -3.24 3.56
N ASN A 8 6.09 -2.62 4.59
CA ASN A 8 6.54 -1.28 5.02
C ASN A 8 8.00 -1.26 5.48
N VAL A 9 8.53 -2.39 5.93
CA VAL A 9 9.95 -2.49 6.32
C VAL A 9 10.85 -2.11 5.15
N SER A 10 10.48 -2.50 3.94
CA SER A 10 11.23 -2.15 2.72
C SER A 10 11.28 -0.63 2.51
N TYR A 11 10.17 0.06 2.74
CA TYR A 11 10.12 1.52 2.63
C TYR A 11 11.01 2.19 3.68
N TYR A 12 10.90 1.78 4.94
CA TYR A 12 11.68 2.38 6.01
C TYR A 12 13.18 2.14 5.81
N ARG A 13 13.57 0.97 5.33
CA ARG A 13 14.95 0.64 5.01
C ARG A 13 15.49 1.55 3.92
N PHE A 14 14.72 1.71 2.84
CA PHE A 14 15.09 2.59 1.73
C PHE A 14 15.23 4.04 2.20
N LEU A 15 14.25 4.54 2.97
CA LEU A 15 14.26 5.91 3.47
C LEU A 15 15.48 6.16 4.36
N ASN A 16 15.79 5.22 5.25
CA ASN A 16 16.95 5.32 6.13
C ASN A 16 18.26 5.38 5.33
N MET A 17 18.39 4.54 4.30
CA MET A 17 19.56 4.55 3.41
C MET A 17 19.67 5.89 2.68
N ALA A 18 18.58 6.43 2.18
CA ALA A 18 18.56 7.71 1.48
C ALA A 18 19.01 8.85 2.41
N ARG A 19 18.51 8.87 3.64
CA ARG A 19 18.88 9.90 4.61
C ARG A 19 20.37 9.81 5.01
N LYS A 20 20.90 8.60 5.17
CA LYS A 20 22.32 8.39 5.46
C LYS A 20 23.21 8.83 4.30
N ALA A 21 22.73 8.72 3.07
CA ALA A 21 23.45 9.19 1.89
C ALA A 21 23.33 10.70 1.66
N GLY A 22 22.64 11.42 2.55
CA GLY A 22 22.49 12.87 2.47
C GLY A 22 21.34 13.33 1.58
N ILE A 23 20.48 12.41 1.15
CA ILE A 23 19.30 12.75 0.34
C ILE A 23 18.18 13.18 1.27
N SER A 24 17.75 14.45 1.16
CA SER A 24 16.71 15.04 2.00
C SER A 24 15.37 15.24 1.26
N LEU A 25 15.29 14.84 0.01
CA LEU A 25 14.06 14.98 -0.78
C LEU A 25 12.92 14.16 -0.17
N PRO A 26 11.66 14.66 -0.23
CA PRO A 26 10.51 13.86 0.19
C PRO A 26 10.37 12.60 -0.67
N VAL A 27 10.12 11.47 -0.02
CA VAL A 27 9.93 10.19 -0.69
C VAL A 27 8.52 9.69 -0.40
N GLN A 28 7.65 9.74 -1.41
CA GLN A 28 6.29 9.25 -1.28
C GLN A 28 6.25 7.74 -1.43
N ALA A 29 5.55 7.07 -0.51
CA ALA A 29 5.37 5.63 -0.54
C ALA A 29 4.30 5.25 -1.56
N GLY A 30 4.63 4.37 -2.50
CA GLY A 30 3.71 3.89 -3.53
C GLY A 30 2.89 2.70 -3.04
N ILE A 31 1.59 2.86 -2.90
CA ILE A 31 0.67 1.83 -2.39
C ILE A 31 -0.38 1.53 -3.46
N MET A 32 -0.56 0.25 -3.76
CA MET A 32 -1.62 -0.22 -4.65
C MET A 32 -2.49 -1.22 -3.90
N PRO A 33 -3.76 -0.88 -3.61
CA PRO A 33 -4.67 -1.86 -3.02
C PRO A 33 -4.91 -3.02 -3.99
N ILE A 34 -4.74 -4.24 -3.51
CA ILE A 34 -5.01 -5.45 -4.30
C ILE A 34 -6.38 -5.95 -3.90
N VAL A 35 -7.34 -5.83 -4.79
CA VAL A 35 -8.75 -6.10 -4.51
C VAL A 35 -9.35 -7.19 -5.40
N SER A 36 -8.57 -7.77 -6.30
CA SER A 36 -9.04 -8.83 -7.18
C SER A 36 -7.95 -9.84 -7.48
N LYS A 37 -8.35 -11.07 -7.78
CA LYS A 37 -7.45 -12.15 -8.17
C LYS A 37 -6.65 -11.79 -9.41
N ARG A 38 -7.28 -11.09 -10.35
CA ARG A 38 -6.64 -10.64 -11.59
C ARG A 38 -5.48 -9.69 -11.30
N GLN A 39 -5.64 -8.77 -10.35
CA GLN A 39 -4.56 -7.88 -9.94
C GLN A 39 -3.40 -8.66 -9.31
N ILE A 40 -3.70 -9.68 -8.51
CA ILE A 40 -2.69 -10.53 -7.88
C ILE A 40 -1.82 -11.19 -8.95
N GLU A 41 -2.45 -11.83 -9.94
CA GLU A 41 -1.75 -12.49 -11.03
C GLU A 41 -0.87 -11.54 -11.81
N ARG A 42 -1.40 -10.36 -12.11
CA ARG A 42 -0.68 -9.30 -12.83
C ARG A 42 0.51 -8.77 -12.05
N THR A 43 0.33 -8.54 -10.75
CA THR A 43 1.38 -8.04 -9.88
C THR A 43 2.52 -9.04 -9.75
N VAL A 44 2.21 -10.30 -9.55
CA VAL A 44 3.22 -11.38 -9.48
C VAL A 44 3.99 -11.50 -10.80
N ALA A 45 3.29 -11.35 -11.94
CA ALA A 45 3.93 -11.49 -13.25
C ALA A 45 4.84 -10.30 -13.61
N LEU A 46 4.46 -9.07 -13.17
CA LEU A 46 5.15 -7.85 -13.58
C LEU A 46 6.15 -7.31 -12.55
N SER A 47 6.03 -7.72 -11.31
CA SER A 47 6.84 -7.21 -10.21
C SER A 47 7.81 -8.26 -9.72
N SER A 48 9.07 -7.87 -9.57
CA SER A 48 10.05 -8.68 -8.84
C SER A 48 9.96 -8.44 -7.33
N ALA A 49 8.97 -7.67 -6.88
CA ALA A 49 8.80 -7.38 -5.46
C ALA A 49 8.46 -8.66 -4.69
N SER A 50 9.13 -8.82 -3.56
CA SER A 50 8.85 -9.91 -2.64
C SER A 50 7.50 -9.68 -1.96
N LEU A 51 6.63 -10.70 -1.97
CA LEU A 51 5.36 -10.64 -1.28
C LEU A 51 5.54 -11.08 0.17
N PRO A 52 5.18 -10.25 1.16
CA PRO A 52 5.35 -10.64 2.56
C PRO A 52 4.37 -11.76 2.95
N PRO A 53 4.74 -12.60 3.93
CA PRO A 53 3.88 -13.73 4.35
C PRO A 53 2.47 -13.32 4.76
N GLN A 54 2.31 -12.18 5.43
CA GLN A 54 0.98 -11.71 5.82
C GLN A 54 0.10 -11.39 4.61
N PHE A 55 0.69 -10.90 3.53
CA PHE A 55 -0.03 -10.61 2.29
C PHE A 55 -0.46 -11.90 1.60
N THR A 56 0.46 -12.86 1.46
CA THR A 56 0.14 -14.15 0.83
C THR A 56 -0.88 -14.96 1.63
N LYS A 57 -0.83 -14.88 2.96
CA LYS A 57 -1.83 -15.51 3.82
C LYS A 57 -3.22 -14.89 3.62
N MET A 58 -3.29 -13.58 3.52
CA MET A 58 -4.54 -12.87 3.26
C MET A 58 -5.15 -13.31 1.94
N ILE A 59 -4.35 -13.37 0.88
CA ILE A 59 -4.79 -13.82 -0.44
C ILE A 59 -5.32 -15.25 -0.38
N SER A 60 -4.56 -16.19 0.19
CA SER A 60 -4.96 -17.59 0.31
C SER A 60 -6.28 -17.77 1.05
N ARG A 61 -6.49 -16.93 2.07
CA ARG A 61 -7.69 -17.03 2.89
C ARG A 61 -8.96 -16.60 2.17
N TYR A 62 -8.85 -15.64 1.26
CA TYR A 62 -10.02 -14.99 0.64
C TYR A 62 -10.10 -15.15 -0.87
N ASP A 63 -9.21 -15.92 -1.51
CA ASP A 63 -9.14 -16.00 -2.97
C ASP A 63 -10.34 -16.66 -3.63
N HIS A 64 -11.16 -17.38 -2.87
CA HIS A 64 -12.36 -18.08 -3.34
C HIS A 64 -13.62 -17.24 -3.24
N ASP A 65 -13.55 -16.02 -2.69
CA ASP A 65 -14.70 -15.11 -2.51
C ASP A 65 -14.27 -13.71 -2.95
N GLU A 66 -14.81 -13.26 -4.09
CA GLU A 66 -14.44 -11.96 -4.66
C GLU A 66 -14.72 -10.80 -3.73
N GLN A 67 -15.87 -10.80 -3.06
CA GLN A 67 -16.22 -9.71 -2.15
C GLN A 67 -15.33 -9.72 -0.91
N ALA A 68 -15.07 -10.88 -0.35
CA ALA A 68 -14.19 -11.01 0.81
C ALA A 68 -12.75 -10.59 0.45
N LEU A 69 -12.28 -10.96 -0.73
CA LEU A 69 -10.97 -10.55 -1.21
C LEU A 69 -10.88 -9.04 -1.40
N PHE A 70 -11.93 -8.43 -1.97
CA PHE A 70 -12.00 -6.99 -2.14
C PHE A 70 -11.89 -6.28 -0.78
N ASP A 71 -12.72 -6.68 0.18
CA ASP A 71 -12.73 -6.07 1.51
C ASP A 71 -11.39 -6.26 2.24
N ALA A 72 -10.82 -7.46 2.15
CA ALA A 72 -9.52 -7.75 2.77
C ALA A 72 -8.39 -6.95 2.12
N GLY A 73 -8.44 -6.76 0.81
CA GLY A 73 -7.46 -5.96 0.09
C GLY A 73 -7.49 -4.50 0.48
N ILE A 74 -8.68 -3.93 0.62
CA ILE A 74 -8.86 -2.55 1.10
C ILE A 74 -8.32 -2.43 2.54
N GLU A 75 -8.69 -3.36 3.41
CA GLU A 75 -8.22 -3.35 4.80
C GLU A 75 -6.71 -3.46 4.90
N TYR A 76 -6.10 -4.32 4.10
CA TYR A 76 -4.64 -4.46 4.07
C TYR A 76 -3.97 -3.15 3.65
N ALA A 77 -4.47 -2.50 2.59
CA ALA A 77 -3.92 -1.23 2.12
C ALA A 77 -4.10 -0.12 3.16
N VAL A 78 -5.26 -0.04 3.79
CA VAL A 78 -5.54 0.94 4.85
C VAL A 78 -4.58 0.73 6.03
N THR A 79 -4.42 -0.50 6.49
CA THR A 79 -3.51 -0.82 7.59
C THR A 79 -2.06 -0.45 7.25
N GLN A 80 -1.64 -0.74 6.03
CA GLN A 80 -0.31 -0.41 5.54
C GLN A 80 -0.08 1.11 5.52
N ILE A 81 -1.05 1.86 5.01
CA ILE A 81 -0.97 3.32 4.94
C ILE A 81 -0.98 3.96 6.32
N ARG A 82 -1.85 3.47 7.22
CA ARG A 82 -1.91 3.99 8.60
C ARG A 82 -0.57 3.79 9.30
N ASP A 83 0.05 2.63 9.13
CA ASP A 83 1.38 2.37 9.69
C ASP A 83 2.43 3.33 9.13
N LEU A 84 2.41 3.56 7.81
CA LEU A 84 3.35 4.48 7.17
C LEU A 84 3.18 5.92 7.67
N ILE A 85 1.96 6.40 7.79
CA ILE A 85 1.69 7.75 8.27
C ILE A 85 2.16 7.92 9.71
N THR A 86 1.82 6.99 10.59
CA THR A 86 2.22 7.04 12.00
C THR A 86 3.73 6.84 12.16
N GLY A 87 4.36 6.11 11.23
CA GLY A 87 5.80 5.88 11.20
C GLY A 87 6.60 7.03 10.60
N GLY A 88 5.96 8.10 10.16
CA GLY A 88 6.64 9.31 9.67
C GLY A 88 6.96 9.32 8.19
N ALA A 89 6.21 8.58 7.36
CA ALA A 89 6.39 8.63 5.91
C ALA A 89 6.17 10.05 5.38
N ASP A 90 6.96 10.44 4.37
CA ASP A 90 6.88 11.77 3.77
C ASP A 90 5.56 12.02 3.02
N GLY A 91 4.95 10.97 2.49
CA GLY A 91 3.67 11.05 1.79
C GLY A 91 3.29 9.70 1.23
N ILE A 92 2.05 9.59 0.78
CA ILE A 92 1.50 8.38 0.20
C ILE A 92 1.04 8.66 -1.22
N HIS A 93 1.46 7.83 -2.17
CA HIS A 93 0.95 7.86 -3.54
C HIS A 93 0.10 6.61 -3.76
N LEU A 94 -1.20 6.80 -3.97
CA LEU A 94 -2.14 5.70 -4.12
C LEU A 94 -2.33 5.37 -5.60
N TYR A 95 -2.00 4.12 -5.97
CA TYR A 95 -2.27 3.62 -7.32
C TYR A 95 -3.66 2.96 -7.32
N ALA A 96 -4.68 3.74 -7.61
CA ALA A 96 -6.06 3.27 -7.59
C ALA A 96 -6.52 2.65 -8.91
N MET A 97 -5.70 2.72 -9.95
CA MET A 97 -5.95 2.11 -11.28
C MET A 97 -7.30 2.51 -11.88
N ASN A 98 -7.62 3.81 -11.79
CA ASN A 98 -8.89 4.41 -12.25
C ASN A 98 -10.14 3.89 -11.54
N ASN A 99 -9.98 3.27 -10.38
CA ASN A 99 -11.11 2.78 -9.59
C ASN A 99 -11.44 3.78 -8.47
N ALA A 100 -12.44 4.63 -8.72
CA ALA A 100 -12.84 5.67 -7.77
C ALA A 100 -13.37 5.09 -6.45
N ARG A 101 -14.01 3.93 -6.51
CA ARG A 101 -14.53 3.26 -5.30
C ARG A 101 -13.39 2.83 -4.37
N VAL A 102 -12.34 2.26 -4.94
CA VAL A 102 -11.14 1.86 -4.18
C VAL A 102 -10.50 3.09 -3.53
N ALA A 103 -10.30 4.16 -4.31
CA ALA A 103 -9.70 5.39 -3.80
C ALA A 103 -10.51 5.97 -2.65
N ARG A 104 -11.84 5.99 -2.78
CA ARG A 104 -12.72 6.52 -1.74
C ARG A 104 -12.68 5.69 -0.46
N LEU A 105 -12.74 4.36 -0.59
CA LEU A 105 -12.73 3.47 0.58
C LEU A 105 -11.40 3.56 1.35
N VAL A 106 -10.28 3.65 0.62
CA VAL A 106 -8.98 3.84 1.25
C VAL A 106 -8.91 5.19 1.94
N TYR A 107 -9.37 6.26 1.28
CA TYR A 107 -9.40 7.59 1.86
C TYR A 107 -10.22 7.61 3.16
N GLU A 108 -11.42 7.02 3.14
CA GLU A 108 -12.28 6.95 4.34
C GLU A 108 -11.60 6.22 5.50
N GLY A 109 -10.77 5.22 5.19
CA GLY A 109 -10.05 4.44 6.20
C GLY A 109 -8.87 5.17 6.82
N ILE A 110 -8.41 6.27 6.23
CA ILE A 110 -7.20 6.98 6.70
C ILE A 110 -7.44 8.46 6.98
N ARG A 111 -8.62 8.99 6.71
CA ARG A 111 -8.87 10.43 6.75
C ARG A 111 -8.64 11.07 8.12
N ASP A 112 -8.79 10.30 9.19
CA ASP A 112 -8.54 10.77 10.55
C ASP A 112 -7.06 11.06 10.81
N LEU A 113 -6.16 10.49 10.00
CA LEU A 113 -4.72 10.69 10.11
C LEU A 113 -4.21 11.80 9.18
N LEU A 114 -5.04 12.28 8.25
CA LEU A 114 -4.64 13.30 7.30
C LEU A 114 -4.81 14.69 7.90
N PRO A 115 -3.93 15.65 7.57
CA PRO A 115 -4.11 17.02 8.04
C PRO A 115 -5.39 17.63 7.46
N GLU A 116 -6.08 18.43 8.28
CA GLU A 116 -7.24 19.16 7.80
C GLU A 116 -6.83 20.14 6.72
N ARG A 117 -7.60 20.16 5.64
CA ARG A 117 -7.46 21.18 4.61
C ARG A 117 -8.43 22.30 4.93
N THR A 118 -7.87 23.43 5.23
CA THR A 118 -8.64 24.65 5.37
C THR A 118 -8.75 25.36 4.03
#